data_fb35e1f7cf1319b7f0d7c6a5cd80e535
#
_entry.id   fb35e1f7cf1319b7f0d7c6a5cd80e535
#
_cell.length_a   1.000
_cell.length_b   1.000
_cell.length_c   1.000
_cell.angle_alpha   90.00
_cell.angle_beta   90.00
_cell.angle_gamma   90.00
#
_symmetry.space_group_name_H-M   'P 1'
#
loop_
_entity.id
_entity.type
_entity.pdbx_description
1 polymer ?
#
loop_
_entity_poly.entity_id
_entity_poly.type
_entity_poly.pdbx_seq_one_letter_code
_entity_poly.pdbx_strand_id
1 'polypeptide(L)'
;MPIPLLAALLVSVAVATLCWSVLSVDRRETRAIRANLGRGITSSTEAESGSGVLELLERLARRLTPGAYVRRLDRLLALAGRPASLPLGRLLAAKPALGAVGAAIGALIMSTSPEPLMRLVALFVVVLGYMLPDLMLLSRGMERQTQIQRDLPNTLDQLLISVEAGLGFEAALSRASSNGKGPFAEELVRTLQDMQVGRSRREAYLGLAERTTTPEVRSFVQAIVQADAYGIAISRVLRVQAKAMRVKRRQRAEEQAMKLPVKVLFPLLFFIFPVLFIAILGPAVINTLATLSGR
;
A
#
# COMPACT_ATOMS: atom_id res chain seq x y z
N MET A 1 -8.56 12.70 37.50
CA MET A 1 -7.93 11.52 36.88
C MET A 1 -7.98 11.46 35.35
N PRO A 2 -8.83 12.16 34.58
CA PRO A 2 -8.81 12.08 33.12
C PRO A 2 -7.87 13.05 32.40
N ILE A 3 -7.36 14.08 33.07
CA ILE A 3 -6.59 15.17 32.44
C ILE A 3 -5.27 14.70 31.78
N PRO A 4 -4.41 13.86 32.43
CA PRO A 4 -3.17 13.40 31.80
C PRO A 4 -3.40 12.40 30.65
N LEU A 5 -4.44 11.58 30.75
CA LEU A 5 -4.83 10.67 29.66
C LEU A 5 -5.34 11.44 28.44
N LEU A 6 -6.12 12.50 28.66
CA LEU A 6 -6.59 13.39 27.60
C LEU A 6 -5.44 14.18 26.97
N ALA A 7 -4.47 14.65 27.76
CA ALA A 7 -3.28 15.31 27.25
C ALA A 7 -2.40 14.37 26.45
N ALA A 8 -2.17 13.13 26.91
CA ALA A 8 -1.42 12.10 26.17
C ALA A 8 -2.12 11.72 24.85
N LEU A 9 -3.44 11.61 24.85
CA LEU A 9 -4.24 11.31 23.66
C LEU A 9 -4.22 12.50 22.68
N LEU A 10 -4.33 13.74 23.15
CA LEU A 10 -4.22 14.93 22.30
C LEU A 10 -2.83 15.08 21.69
N VAL A 11 -1.76 14.85 22.45
CA VAL A 11 -0.38 14.88 21.95
C VAL A 11 -0.16 13.75 20.93
N SER A 12 -0.69 12.56 21.19
CA SER A 12 -0.61 11.42 20.26
C SER A 12 -1.35 11.70 18.96
N VAL A 13 -2.54 12.30 19.02
CA VAL A 13 -3.31 12.72 17.84
C VAL A 13 -2.61 13.87 17.11
N ALA A 14 -2.07 14.86 17.82
CA ALA A 14 -1.33 15.97 17.22
C ALA A 14 -0.06 15.48 16.50
N VAL A 15 0.65 14.52 17.06
CA VAL A 15 1.82 13.92 16.43
C VAL A 15 1.42 13.04 15.26
N ALA A 16 0.35 12.26 15.37
CA ALA A 16 -0.18 11.47 14.26
C ALA A 16 -0.65 12.36 13.10
N THR A 17 -1.29 13.51 13.39
CA THR A 17 -1.72 14.49 12.38
C THR A 17 -0.52 15.22 11.77
N LEU A 18 0.50 15.55 12.55
CA LEU A 18 1.74 16.16 12.07
C LEU A 18 2.53 15.18 11.19
N CYS A 19 2.61 13.93 11.58
CA CYS A 19 3.15 12.83 10.77
C CYS A 19 2.36 12.62 9.48
N TRP A 20 1.04 12.59 9.57
CA TRP A 20 0.16 12.52 8.41
C TRP A 20 0.33 13.73 7.51
N SER A 21 0.47 14.94 8.06
CA SER A 21 0.72 16.17 7.31
C SER A 21 2.07 16.13 6.58
N VAL A 22 3.15 15.74 7.24
CA VAL A 22 4.49 15.61 6.63
C VAL A 22 4.51 14.55 5.53
N LEU A 23 3.78 13.44 5.72
CA LEU A 23 3.69 12.36 4.73
C LEU A 23 2.65 12.64 3.63
N SER A 24 1.68 13.53 3.86
CA SER A 24 0.63 13.90 2.91
C SER A 24 0.92 15.17 2.10
N VAL A 25 1.90 15.97 2.48
CA VAL A 25 2.36 17.18 1.75
C VAL A 25 2.69 16.89 0.28
N ASP A 26 2.93 15.64 -0.04
CA ASP A 26 3.32 15.17 -1.36
C ASP A 26 2.24 15.18 -2.45
N ARG A 27 0.96 15.31 -2.09
CA ARG A 27 -0.11 15.43 -3.09
C ARG A 27 -0.15 16.83 -3.77
N ARG A 28 0.51 17.83 -3.20
CA ARG A 28 0.58 19.18 -3.77
C ARG A 28 1.79 19.38 -4.68
N GLU A 29 2.94 18.77 -4.35
CA GLU A 29 4.17 18.89 -5.16
C GLU A 29 4.07 18.15 -6.50
N THR A 30 3.42 16.99 -6.57
CA THR A 30 3.23 16.27 -7.85
C THR A 30 2.37 17.05 -8.86
N ARG A 31 1.47 17.93 -8.40
CA ARG A 31 0.75 18.87 -9.27
C ARG A 31 1.62 20.04 -9.70
N ALA A 32 2.48 20.55 -8.84
CA ALA A 32 3.41 21.63 -9.15
C ALA A 32 4.53 21.19 -10.10
N ILE A 33 5.06 19.97 -9.94
CA ILE A 33 6.08 19.39 -10.84
C ILE A 33 5.50 19.14 -12.24
N ARG A 34 4.27 18.68 -12.37
CA ARG A 34 3.59 18.54 -13.67
C ARG A 34 3.30 19.92 -14.32
N ALA A 35 3.03 20.95 -13.53
CA ALA A 35 2.85 22.31 -14.03
C ALA A 35 4.18 22.99 -14.43
N ASN A 36 5.30 22.61 -13.79
CA ASN A 36 6.62 23.18 -14.08
C ASN A 36 7.37 22.46 -15.20
N LEU A 37 7.06 21.18 -15.51
CA LEU A 37 7.59 20.51 -16.71
C LEU A 37 6.99 21.10 -18.01
N GLY A 38 5.94 21.91 -17.93
CA GLY A 38 5.39 22.68 -19.05
C GLY A 38 5.99 24.09 -19.21
N ARG A 39 6.86 24.52 -18.28
CA ARG A 39 7.55 25.83 -18.38
C ARG A 39 9.04 25.58 -18.24
N GLY A 40 9.74 25.71 -19.36
CA GLY A 40 11.19 25.49 -19.45
C GLY A 40 12.00 26.18 -18.36
N ILE A 41 12.90 25.43 -17.83
CA ILE A 41 14.20 25.78 -17.25
C ILE A 41 14.37 27.23 -16.80
N THR A 42 14.17 27.48 -15.49
CA THR A 42 14.94 28.51 -14.76
C THR A 42 14.94 28.23 -13.26
N SER A 43 16.17 28.18 -12.73
CA SER A 43 16.61 28.43 -11.34
C SER A 43 16.13 27.50 -10.23
N SER A 44 16.96 26.52 -10.01
CA SER A 44 17.31 25.90 -8.72
C SER A 44 18.06 26.89 -7.82
N THR A 45 17.45 27.57 -6.87
CA THR A 45 18.21 28.27 -5.79
C THR A 45 17.32 28.71 -4.63
N GLU A 46 16.46 27.87 -4.06
CA GLU A 46 15.79 28.20 -2.77
C GLU A 46 15.30 26.96 -2.00
N ALA A 47 16.13 25.94 -1.85
CA ALA A 47 15.78 24.77 -1.01
C ALA A 47 16.95 24.33 -0.09
N GLU A 48 17.81 25.26 0.35
CA GLU A 48 19.00 24.92 1.15
C GLU A 48 18.91 25.16 2.66
N SER A 49 17.77 25.53 3.21
CA SER A 49 17.70 25.84 4.65
C SER A 49 17.26 24.70 5.58
N GLY A 50 16.93 23.54 5.04
CA GLY A 50 16.53 22.36 5.84
C GLY A 50 17.50 21.17 5.78
N SER A 51 18.59 21.27 5.01
CA SER A 51 19.39 20.10 4.61
C SER A 51 20.33 19.54 5.69
N GLY A 52 20.87 20.36 6.57
CA GLY A 52 21.92 19.96 7.52
C GLY A 52 21.44 18.93 8.56
N VAL A 53 20.25 19.12 9.13
CA VAL A 53 19.70 18.21 10.15
C VAL A 53 19.21 16.90 9.51
N LEU A 54 18.59 16.98 8.33
CA LEU A 54 18.15 15.82 7.58
C LEU A 54 19.33 14.98 7.10
N GLU A 55 20.40 15.60 6.61
CA GLU A 55 21.62 14.89 6.22
C GLU A 55 22.31 14.22 7.40
N LEU A 56 22.36 14.88 8.55
CA LEU A 56 22.94 14.34 9.78
C LEU A 56 22.12 13.15 10.29
N LEU A 57 20.80 13.26 10.29
CA LEU A 57 19.88 12.17 10.62
C LEU A 57 20.00 11.02 9.63
N GLU A 58 20.15 11.29 8.34
CA GLU A 58 20.34 10.27 7.31
C GLU A 58 21.69 9.53 7.49
N ARG A 59 22.77 10.24 7.78
CA ARG A 59 24.10 9.64 8.07
C ARG A 59 24.07 8.78 9.33
N LEU A 60 23.42 9.26 10.40
CA LEU A 60 23.25 8.50 11.65
C LEU A 60 22.35 7.28 11.43
N ALA A 61 21.24 7.44 10.70
CA ALA A 61 20.33 6.35 10.39
C ALA A 61 21.02 5.26 9.55
N ARG A 62 21.84 5.62 8.56
CA ARG A 62 22.61 4.65 7.76
C ARG A 62 23.65 3.89 8.59
N ARG A 63 24.26 4.52 9.59
CA ARG A 63 25.23 3.87 10.49
C ARG A 63 24.58 2.89 11.48
N LEU A 64 23.37 3.20 11.94
CA LEU A 64 22.64 2.42 12.93
C LEU A 64 21.77 1.31 12.31
N THR A 65 21.53 1.35 10.99
CA THR A 65 20.62 0.43 10.34
C THR A 65 21.39 -0.74 9.70
N PRO A 66 21.12 -2.00 10.08
CA PRO A 66 21.76 -3.17 9.47
C PRO A 66 21.49 -3.22 7.96
N GLY A 67 22.51 -3.56 7.16
CA GLY A 67 22.40 -3.59 5.68
C GLY A 67 21.32 -4.55 5.15
N ALA A 68 20.98 -5.59 5.91
CA ALA A 68 19.87 -6.49 5.58
C ALA A 68 18.51 -5.77 5.62
N TYR A 69 18.35 -4.84 6.55
CA TYR A 69 17.13 -4.06 6.70
C TYR A 69 16.98 -3.01 5.60
N VAL A 70 18.08 -2.36 5.20
CA VAL A 70 18.08 -1.41 4.07
C VAL A 70 17.65 -2.12 2.77
N ARG A 71 18.12 -3.33 2.53
CA ARG A 71 17.69 -4.15 1.39
C ARG A 71 16.20 -4.50 1.43
N ARG A 72 15.66 -4.80 2.62
CA ARG A 72 14.22 -5.04 2.79
C ARG A 72 13.41 -3.80 2.47
N LEU A 73 13.86 -2.63 2.94
CA LEU A 73 13.22 -1.35 2.71
C LEU A 73 13.26 -0.95 1.23
N ASP A 74 14.39 -1.15 0.55
CA ASP A 74 14.52 -0.90 -0.89
C ASP A 74 13.59 -1.81 -1.71
N ARG A 75 13.43 -3.07 -1.28
CA ARG A 75 12.47 -4.00 -1.90
C ARG A 75 11.02 -3.53 -1.72
N LEU A 76 10.64 -3.05 -0.53
CA LEU A 76 9.32 -2.48 -0.28
C LEU A 76 9.07 -1.20 -1.08
N LEU A 77 10.08 -0.34 -1.21
CA LEU A 77 10.05 0.83 -2.07
C LEU A 77 9.89 0.47 -3.55
N ALA A 78 10.57 -0.57 -4.01
CA ALA A 78 10.43 -1.05 -5.37
C ALA A 78 8.99 -1.54 -5.64
N LEU A 79 8.39 -2.28 -4.69
CA LEU A 79 6.99 -2.73 -4.77
C LEU A 79 5.99 -1.56 -4.73
N ALA A 80 6.30 -0.49 -4.00
CA ALA A 80 5.52 0.73 -3.96
C ALA A 80 5.69 1.62 -5.22
N GLY A 81 6.59 1.23 -6.16
CA GLY A 81 6.83 1.97 -7.40
C GLY A 81 7.85 3.09 -7.28
N ARG A 82 8.67 3.11 -6.21
CA ARG A 82 9.68 4.17 -5.94
C ARG A 82 9.11 5.58 -6.13
N PRO A 83 8.09 5.98 -5.36
CA PRO A 83 7.53 7.30 -5.49
C PRO A 83 8.62 8.36 -5.31
N ALA A 84 8.70 9.33 -6.21
CA ALA A 84 9.70 10.39 -6.18
C ALA A 84 9.67 11.21 -4.87
N SER A 85 8.54 11.20 -4.22
CA SER A 85 8.26 11.87 -2.95
C SER A 85 8.88 11.21 -1.71
N LEU A 86 9.21 9.91 -1.79
CA LEU A 86 9.77 9.15 -0.67
C LEU A 86 11.09 8.49 -1.09
N PRO A 87 12.17 9.27 -1.31
CA PRO A 87 13.47 8.69 -1.53
C PRO A 87 13.91 7.92 -0.28
N LEU A 88 14.68 6.87 -0.50
CA LEU A 88 15.15 5.96 0.55
C LEU A 88 15.81 6.70 1.73
N GLY A 89 16.51 7.80 1.45
CA GLY A 89 17.11 8.66 2.47
C GLY A 89 16.10 9.31 3.41
N ARG A 90 15.05 9.90 2.86
CA ARG A 90 13.97 10.52 3.68
C ARG A 90 13.25 9.47 4.55
N LEU A 91 13.05 8.27 4.04
CA LEU A 91 12.41 7.19 4.78
C LEU A 91 13.30 6.71 5.95
N LEU A 92 14.62 6.60 5.71
CA LEU A 92 15.59 6.27 6.75
C LEU A 92 15.68 7.37 7.82
N ALA A 93 15.57 8.65 7.44
CA ALA A 93 15.56 9.78 8.38
C ALA A 93 14.24 9.89 9.17
N ALA A 94 13.11 9.56 8.55
CA ALA A 94 11.79 9.60 9.19
C ALA A 94 11.66 8.62 10.36
N LYS A 95 12.31 7.45 10.30
CA LYS A 95 12.25 6.44 11.34
C LYS A 95 12.80 6.87 12.69
N PRO A 96 14.07 7.32 12.80
CA PRO A 96 14.59 7.79 14.07
C PRO A 96 13.84 9.03 14.58
N ALA A 97 13.38 9.90 13.67
CA ALA A 97 12.57 11.04 14.05
C ALA A 97 11.25 10.62 14.70
N LEU A 98 10.51 9.68 14.09
CA LEU A 98 9.26 9.15 14.64
C LEU A 98 9.48 8.31 15.91
N GLY A 99 10.58 7.55 15.96
CA GLY A 99 10.99 6.83 17.16
C GLY A 99 11.31 7.77 18.32
N ALA A 100 12.01 8.88 18.06
CA ALA A 100 12.31 9.89 19.08
C ALA A 100 11.04 10.59 19.60
N VAL A 101 10.11 10.91 18.71
CA VAL A 101 8.80 11.46 19.09
C VAL A 101 8.01 10.44 19.91
N GLY A 102 7.97 9.17 19.51
CA GLY A 102 7.35 8.10 20.28
C GLY A 102 8.00 7.93 21.67
N ALA A 103 9.33 8.03 21.76
CA ALA A 103 10.07 7.98 23.02
C ALA A 103 9.76 9.17 23.93
N ALA A 104 9.65 10.38 23.37
CA ALA A 104 9.26 11.59 24.12
C ALA A 104 7.84 11.46 24.70
N ILE A 105 6.90 10.95 23.91
CA ILE A 105 5.52 10.67 24.36
C ILE A 105 5.52 9.58 25.42
N GLY A 106 6.26 8.50 25.23
CA GLY A 106 6.40 7.41 26.21
C GLY A 106 6.98 7.89 27.53
N ALA A 107 8.02 8.75 27.49
CA ALA A 107 8.60 9.36 28.68
C ALA A 107 7.58 10.27 29.42
N LEU A 108 6.78 11.03 28.67
CA LEU A 108 5.73 11.87 29.25
C LEU A 108 4.64 11.01 29.94
N ILE A 109 4.22 9.89 29.33
CA ILE A 109 3.28 8.94 29.92
C ILE A 109 3.85 8.35 31.24
N MET A 110 5.13 7.96 31.21
CA MET A 110 5.81 7.39 32.39
C MET A 110 5.98 8.41 33.52
N SER A 111 6.19 9.70 33.21
CA SER A 111 6.31 10.75 34.24
C SER A 111 5.00 11.06 34.96
N THR A 112 3.85 10.77 34.30
CA THR A 112 2.52 11.09 34.83
C THR A 112 1.92 9.96 35.67
N SER A 113 2.21 8.70 35.34
CA SER A 113 1.66 7.54 36.08
C SER A 113 2.61 6.35 35.97
N PRO A 114 3.34 5.99 37.00
CA PRO A 114 4.35 4.92 37.00
C PRO A 114 3.76 3.49 37.05
N GLU A 115 2.46 3.32 36.84
CA GLU A 115 1.78 2.02 36.85
C GLU A 115 2.32 1.07 35.75
N PRO A 116 2.37 -0.26 36.02
CA PRO A 116 2.91 -1.23 35.07
C PRO A 116 2.17 -1.25 33.73
N LEU A 117 0.87 -0.99 33.73
CA LEU A 117 0.05 -0.87 32.51
C LEU A 117 0.51 0.31 31.66
N MET A 118 0.81 1.47 32.25
CA MET A 118 1.26 2.66 31.55
C MET A 118 2.66 2.49 30.94
N ARG A 119 3.53 1.68 31.56
CA ARG A 119 4.84 1.30 30.97
C ARG A 119 4.65 0.48 29.69
N LEU A 120 3.71 -0.46 29.69
CA LEU A 120 3.38 -1.23 28.49
C LEU A 120 2.82 -0.34 27.37
N VAL A 121 1.94 0.62 27.71
CA VAL A 121 1.40 1.60 26.75
C VAL A 121 2.51 2.48 26.19
N ALA A 122 3.41 2.98 27.03
CA ALA A 122 4.54 3.79 26.61
C ALA A 122 5.46 3.01 25.64
N LEU A 123 5.80 1.76 25.98
CA LEU A 123 6.59 0.89 25.10
C LEU A 123 5.88 0.65 23.76
N PHE A 124 4.58 0.39 23.79
CA PHE A 124 3.76 0.19 22.59
C PHE A 124 3.78 1.41 21.69
N VAL A 125 3.65 2.63 22.24
CA VAL A 125 3.71 3.90 21.47
C VAL A 125 5.06 4.08 20.80
N VAL A 126 6.16 3.79 21.49
CA VAL A 126 7.52 3.86 20.90
C VAL A 126 7.68 2.90 19.73
N VAL A 127 7.28 1.63 19.93
CA VAL A 127 7.37 0.59 18.91
C VAL A 127 6.48 0.92 17.71
N LEU A 128 5.25 1.40 17.97
CA LEU A 128 4.32 1.78 16.92
C LEU A 128 4.87 2.96 16.09
N GLY A 129 5.39 4.00 16.75
CA GLY A 129 6.02 5.14 16.07
C GLY A 129 7.17 4.73 15.16
N TYR A 130 8.02 3.83 15.63
CA TYR A 130 9.14 3.30 14.83
C TYR A 130 8.68 2.42 13.65
N MET A 131 7.59 1.65 13.80
CA MET A 131 7.06 0.77 12.75
C MET A 131 6.13 1.47 11.76
N LEU A 132 5.60 2.65 12.10
CA LEU A 132 4.61 3.37 11.29
C LEU A 132 5.04 3.57 9.83
N PRO A 133 6.27 4.04 9.52
CA PRO A 133 6.70 4.24 8.13
C PRO A 133 6.77 2.93 7.33
N ASP A 134 7.11 1.81 7.97
CA ASP A 134 7.12 0.51 7.31
C ASP A 134 5.73 0.02 6.96
N LEU A 135 4.78 0.17 7.89
CA LEU A 135 3.38 -0.19 7.68
C LEU A 135 2.76 0.64 6.55
N MET A 136 3.05 1.95 6.50
CA MET A 136 2.58 2.82 5.41
C MET A 136 3.16 2.40 4.06
N LEU A 137 4.44 2.05 4.00
CA LEU A 137 5.08 1.61 2.78
C LEU A 137 4.54 0.25 2.31
N LEU A 138 4.33 -0.68 3.23
CA LEU A 138 3.68 -1.96 2.98
C LEU A 138 2.26 -1.79 2.44
N SER A 139 1.46 -0.92 3.07
CA SER A 139 0.08 -0.64 2.64
C SER A 139 0.05 -0.05 1.22
N ARG A 140 0.90 0.94 0.92
CA ARG A 140 1.03 1.52 -0.43
C ARG A 140 1.50 0.48 -1.46
N GLY A 141 2.44 -0.37 -1.08
CA GLY A 141 2.91 -1.46 -1.94
C GLY A 141 1.78 -2.45 -2.27
N MET A 142 1.03 -2.89 -1.28
CA MET A 142 -0.11 -3.80 -1.47
C MET A 142 -1.23 -3.16 -2.30
N GLU A 143 -1.55 -1.89 -2.06
CA GLU A 143 -2.54 -1.14 -2.84
C GLU A 143 -2.12 -1.05 -4.32
N ARG A 144 -0.85 -0.70 -4.59
CA ARG A 144 -0.29 -0.66 -5.95
C ARG A 144 -0.39 -2.03 -6.64
N GLN A 145 -0.01 -3.10 -5.97
CA GLN A 145 -0.10 -4.46 -6.53
C GLN A 145 -1.55 -4.89 -6.79
N THR A 146 -2.46 -4.52 -5.89
CA THR A 146 -3.90 -4.78 -6.08
C THR A 146 -4.45 -4.02 -7.29
N GLN A 147 -3.99 -2.79 -7.51
CA GLN A 147 -4.38 -2.00 -8.66
C GLN A 147 -3.83 -2.59 -9.96
N ILE A 148 -2.55 -3.01 -9.99
CA ILE A 148 -1.96 -3.77 -11.13
C ILE A 148 -2.82 -4.99 -11.46
N GLN A 149 -3.25 -5.74 -10.45
CA GLN A 149 -4.07 -6.93 -10.63
C GLN A 149 -5.47 -6.62 -11.20
N ARG A 150 -6.04 -5.46 -10.87
CA ARG A 150 -7.33 -4.99 -11.39
C ARG A 150 -7.23 -4.48 -12.83
N ASP A 151 -6.11 -3.83 -13.18
CA ASP A 151 -5.90 -3.22 -14.49
C ASP A 151 -5.47 -4.23 -15.54
N LEU A 152 -4.81 -5.32 -15.14
CA LEU A 152 -4.27 -6.35 -16.01
C LEU A 152 -5.28 -6.90 -17.04
N PRO A 153 -6.54 -7.27 -16.68
CA PRO A 153 -7.49 -7.81 -17.66
C PRO A 153 -7.79 -6.84 -18.80
N ASN A 154 -8.04 -5.58 -18.47
CA ASN A 154 -8.35 -4.53 -19.46
C ASN A 154 -7.14 -4.27 -20.38
N THR A 155 -5.93 -4.28 -19.81
CA THR A 155 -4.70 -4.10 -20.59
C THR A 155 -4.46 -5.28 -21.52
N LEU A 156 -4.71 -6.52 -21.08
CA LEU A 156 -4.60 -7.71 -21.94
C LEU A 156 -5.62 -7.69 -23.08
N ASP A 157 -6.84 -7.23 -22.83
CA ASP A 157 -7.85 -7.05 -23.89
C ASP A 157 -7.40 -5.98 -24.91
N GLN A 158 -6.82 -4.86 -24.48
CA GLN A 158 -6.27 -3.83 -25.37
C GLN A 158 -5.08 -4.35 -26.18
N LEU A 159 -4.18 -5.12 -25.56
CA LEU A 159 -3.06 -5.76 -26.24
C LEU A 159 -3.56 -6.75 -27.31
N LEU A 160 -4.54 -7.59 -26.95
CA LEU A 160 -5.12 -8.56 -27.88
C LEU A 160 -5.71 -7.87 -29.09
N ILE A 161 -6.55 -6.85 -28.90
CA ILE A 161 -7.18 -6.09 -30.00
C ILE A 161 -6.11 -5.44 -30.87
N SER A 162 -5.06 -4.86 -30.28
CA SER A 162 -4.00 -4.18 -31.02
C SER A 162 -3.17 -5.16 -31.86
N VAL A 163 -2.86 -6.34 -31.31
CA VAL A 163 -2.09 -7.38 -32.03
C VAL A 163 -2.96 -8.05 -33.11
N GLU A 164 -4.25 -8.28 -32.87
CA GLU A 164 -5.20 -8.80 -33.85
C GLU A 164 -5.45 -7.79 -35.00
N ALA A 165 -5.34 -6.48 -34.71
CA ALA A 165 -5.36 -5.44 -35.75
C ALA A 165 -4.06 -5.31 -36.54
N GLY A 166 -3.08 -6.20 -36.29
CA GLY A 166 -1.82 -6.26 -37.05
C GLY A 166 -0.67 -5.46 -36.49
N LEU A 167 -0.82 -4.86 -35.29
CA LEU A 167 0.31 -4.20 -34.61
C LEU A 167 1.29 -5.25 -34.10
N GLY A 168 2.59 -4.98 -34.22
CA GLY A 168 3.63 -5.76 -33.55
C GLY A 168 3.46 -5.65 -32.01
N PHE A 169 3.88 -6.70 -31.30
CA PHE A 169 3.64 -6.79 -29.84
C PHE A 169 4.21 -5.59 -29.06
N GLU A 170 5.40 -5.10 -29.41
CA GLU A 170 6.00 -3.91 -28.79
C GLU A 170 5.20 -2.63 -29.06
N ALA A 171 4.70 -2.47 -30.29
CA ALA A 171 3.83 -1.35 -30.63
C ALA A 171 2.49 -1.43 -29.88
N ALA A 172 1.95 -2.64 -29.71
CA ALA A 172 0.76 -2.88 -28.90
C ALA A 172 1.01 -2.54 -27.43
N LEU A 173 2.17 -2.94 -26.84
CA LEU A 173 2.57 -2.56 -25.49
C LEU A 173 2.69 -1.05 -25.34
N SER A 174 3.33 -0.37 -26.29
CA SER A 174 3.47 1.09 -26.29
C SER A 174 2.09 1.77 -26.31
N ARG A 175 1.19 1.31 -27.18
CA ARG A 175 -0.17 1.83 -27.24
C ARG A 175 -0.96 1.57 -25.96
N ALA A 176 -0.88 0.38 -25.40
CA ALA A 176 -1.55 0.03 -24.15
C ALA A 176 -1.01 0.83 -22.96
N SER A 177 0.30 1.09 -22.89
CA SER A 177 0.91 1.91 -21.86
C SER A 177 0.57 3.39 -21.98
N SER A 178 0.44 3.93 -23.18
CA SER A 178 0.08 5.33 -23.44
C SER A 178 -1.40 5.61 -23.13
N ASN A 179 -2.28 4.67 -23.45
CA ASN A 179 -3.71 4.78 -23.21
C ASN A 179 -4.10 4.37 -21.78
N GLY A 180 -3.28 3.52 -21.16
CA GLY A 180 -3.50 3.05 -19.80
C GLY A 180 -3.23 4.14 -18.77
N LYS A 181 -3.96 4.07 -17.66
CA LYS A 181 -3.72 4.91 -16.48
C LYS A 181 -3.46 4.00 -15.29
N GLY A 182 -2.51 4.39 -14.44
CA GLY A 182 -2.22 3.65 -13.22
C GLY A 182 -0.93 2.83 -13.27
N PRO A 183 -0.67 2.09 -12.19
CA PRO A 183 0.65 1.51 -11.93
C PRO A 183 1.06 0.42 -12.93
N PHE A 184 0.11 -0.27 -13.55
CA PHE A 184 0.45 -1.29 -14.55
C PHE A 184 0.93 -0.65 -15.86
N ALA A 185 0.29 0.43 -16.30
CA ALA A 185 0.75 1.20 -17.46
C ALA A 185 2.18 1.76 -17.26
N GLU A 186 2.48 2.27 -16.05
CA GLU A 186 3.82 2.73 -15.68
C GLU A 186 4.86 1.60 -15.78
N GLU A 187 4.52 0.39 -15.33
CA GLU A 187 5.42 -0.76 -15.44
C GLU A 187 5.64 -1.21 -16.89
N LEU A 188 4.62 -1.09 -17.75
CA LEU A 188 4.78 -1.34 -19.19
C LEU A 188 5.68 -0.30 -19.86
N VAL A 189 5.51 1.00 -19.54
CA VAL A 189 6.43 2.07 -20.01
C VAL A 189 7.85 1.75 -19.61
N ARG A 190 8.07 1.39 -18.34
CA ARG A 190 9.39 1.04 -17.84
C ARG A 190 10.00 -0.18 -18.55
N THR A 191 9.16 -1.17 -18.83
CA THR A 191 9.60 -2.36 -19.58
C THR A 191 10.04 -2.01 -21.00
N LEU A 192 9.32 -1.10 -21.68
CA LEU A 192 9.73 -0.58 -22.99
C LEU A 192 11.01 0.24 -22.91
N GLN A 193 11.18 1.05 -21.88
CA GLN A 193 12.43 1.80 -21.63
C GLN A 193 13.62 0.87 -21.39
N ASP A 194 13.42 -0.23 -20.62
CA ASP A 194 14.46 -1.25 -20.41
C ASP A 194 14.95 -1.83 -21.76
N MET A 195 14.05 -2.06 -22.73
CA MET A 195 14.42 -2.50 -24.08
C MET A 195 15.13 -1.41 -24.89
N GLN A 196 14.69 -0.16 -24.78
CA GLN A 196 15.33 0.98 -25.47
C GLN A 196 16.77 1.24 -24.99
N VAL A 197 17.06 0.93 -23.73
CA VAL A 197 18.42 1.04 -23.13
C VAL A 197 19.30 -0.17 -23.51
N GLY A 198 18.76 -1.13 -24.30
CA GLY A 198 19.54 -2.26 -24.84
C GLY A 198 19.40 -3.57 -24.06
N ARG A 199 18.47 -3.67 -23.11
CA ARG A 199 18.12 -4.97 -22.51
C ARG A 199 17.42 -5.85 -23.54
N SER A 200 17.70 -7.15 -23.49
CA SER A 200 16.97 -8.11 -24.33
C SER A 200 15.47 -8.13 -23.96
N ARG A 201 14.61 -8.43 -24.94
CA ARG A 201 13.15 -8.59 -24.74
C ARG A 201 12.83 -9.48 -23.54
N ARG A 202 13.50 -10.64 -23.50
CA ARG A 202 13.34 -11.62 -22.42
C ARG A 202 13.67 -11.03 -21.06
N GLU A 203 14.79 -10.33 -20.93
CA GLU A 203 15.20 -9.71 -19.65
C GLU A 203 14.26 -8.59 -19.23
N ALA A 204 13.78 -7.77 -20.16
CA ALA A 204 12.84 -6.71 -19.90
C ALA A 204 11.49 -7.26 -19.38
N TYR A 205 10.99 -8.33 -20.01
CA TYR A 205 9.76 -8.99 -19.56
C TYR A 205 9.93 -9.68 -18.20
N LEU A 206 11.04 -10.38 -17.97
CA LEU A 206 11.32 -10.98 -16.66
C LEU A 206 11.46 -9.90 -15.58
N GLY A 207 12.08 -8.77 -15.91
CA GLY A 207 12.14 -7.60 -15.01
C GLY A 207 10.75 -7.08 -14.61
N LEU A 208 9.78 -7.07 -15.54
CA LEU A 208 8.38 -6.74 -15.21
C LEU A 208 7.81 -7.73 -14.19
N ALA A 209 8.05 -9.03 -14.37
CA ALA A 209 7.56 -10.06 -13.44
C ALA A 209 8.23 -9.98 -12.06
N GLU A 210 9.48 -9.52 -11.98
CA GLU A 210 10.21 -9.34 -10.72
C GLU A 210 9.74 -8.10 -9.95
N ARG A 211 9.39 -7.03 -10.66
CA ARG A 211 8.89 -5.77 -10.07
C ARG A 211 7.46 -5.89 -9.55
N THR A 212 6.72 -6.89 -10.00
CA THR A 212 5.33 -7.13 -9.59
C THR A 212 5.22 -8.40 -8.76
N THR A 213 4.42 -8.37 -7.69
CA THR A 213 4.13 -9.57 -6.86
C THR A 213 2.89 -10.32 -7.35
N THR A 214 2.21 -9.78 -8.36
CA THR A 214 0.94 -10.30 -8.89
C THR A 214 1.20 -11.60 -9.66
N PRO A 215 0.67 -12.74 -9.23
CA PRO A 215 0.93 -14.03 -9.87
C PRO A 215 0.43 -14.08 -11.32
N GLU A 216 -0.63 -13.33 -11.64
CA GLU A 216 -1.17 -13.23 -12.98
C GLU A 216 -0.23 -12.54 -13.96
N VAL A 217 0.45 -11.46 -13.51
CA VAL A 217 1.48 -10.79 -14.32
C VAL A 217 2.66 -11.73 -14.58
N ARG A 218 3.08 -12.46 -13.57
CA ARG A 218 4.15 -13.46 -13.71
C ARG A 218 3.78 -14.55 -14.71
N SER A 219 2.57 -15.09 -14.62
CA SER A 219 2.05 -16.10 -15.58
C SER A 219 2.00 -15.56 -17.00
N PHE A 220 1.51 -14.33 -17.16
CA PHE A 220 1.47 -13.64 -18.46
C PHE A 220 2.88 -13.47 -19.05
N VAL A 221 3.82 -12.94 -18.27
CA VAL A 221 5.20 -12.75 -18.72
C VAL A 221 5.86 -14.07 -19.12
N GLN A 222 5.70 -15.11 -18.31
CA GLN A 222 6.24 -16.43 -18.64
C GLN A 222 5.65 -16.97 -19.95
N ALA A 223 4.35 -16.80 -20.16
CA ALA A 223 3.69 -17.24 -21.39
C ALA A 223 4.21 -16.47 -22.63
N ILE A 224 4.45 -15.15 -22.51
CA ILE A 224 5.03 -14.34 -23.60
C ILE A 224 6.47 -14.74 -23.88
N VAL A 225 7.29 -14.92 -22.85
CA VAL A 225 8.70 -15.33 -23.00
C VAL A 225 8.80 -16.71 -23.68
N GLN A 226 7.92 -17.63 -23.31
CA GLN A 226 7.86 -18.95 -23.96
C GLN A 226 7.39 -18.85 -25.40
N ALA A 227 6.36 -18.04 -25.67
CA ALA A 227 5.86 -17.84 -27.05
C ALA A 227 6.94 -17.26 -27.97
N ASP A 228 7.69 -16.28 -27.49
CA ASP A 228 8.81 -15.68 -28.22
C ASP A 228 9.93 -16.70 -28.48
N ALA A 229 10.28 -17.52 -27.49
CA ALA A 229 11.31 -18.56 -27.61
C ALA A 229 10.95 -19.69 -28.60
N TYR A 230 9.66 -20.07 -28.68
CA TYR A 230 9.18 -21.17 -29.50
C TYR A 230 8.53 -20.72 -30.81
N GLY A 231 8.54 -19.43 -31.14
CA GLY A 231 7.91 -18.88 -32.34
C GLY A 231 6.39 -19.03 -32.39
N ILE A 232 5.74 -19.14 -31.23
CA ILE A 232 4.28 -19.21 -31.10
C ILE A 232 3.68 -17.84 -31.33
N ALA A 233 2.59 -17.76 -32.11
CA ALA A 233 1.89 -16.50 -32.35
C ALA A 233 1.43 -15.88 -31.02
N ILE A 234 1.94 -14.68 -30.70
CA ILE A 234 1.64 -13.94 -29.45
C ILE A 234 0.14 -13.67 -29.31
N SER A 235 -0.58 -13.43 -30.42
CA SER A 235 -2.03 -13.26 -30.43
C SER A 235 -2.78 -14.46 -29.81
N ARG A 236 -2.30 -15.69 -30.07
CA ARG A 236 -2.88 -16.90 -29.47
C ARG A 236 -2.68 -16.92 -27.96
N VAL A 237 -1.49 -16.56 -27.48
CA VAL A 237 -1.18 -16.49 -26.04
C VAL A 237 -2.00 -15.43 -25.37
N LEU A 238 -2.07 -14.22 -25.96
CA LEU A 238 -2.89 -13.12 -25.44
C LEU A 238 -4.36 -13.51 -25.31
N ARG A 239 -4.92 -14.18 -26.33
CA ARG A 239 -6.31 -14.64 -26.31
C ARG A 239 -6.59 -15.61 -25.15
N VAL A 240 -5.68 -16.56 -24.92
CA VAL A 240 -5.80 -17.51 -23.80
C VAL A 240 -5.70 -16.79 -22.46
N GLN A 241 -4.72 -15.90 -22.30
CA GLN A 241 -4.53 -15.13 -21.07
C GLN A 241 -5.69 -14.17 -20.78
N ALA A 242 -6.17 -13.44 -21.80
CA ALA A 242 -7.33 -12.55 -21.64
C ALA A 242 -8.59 -13.33 -21.20
N LYS A 243 -8.85 -14.48 -21.85
CA LYS A 243 -9.97 -15.37 -21.45
C LYS A 243 -9.83 -15.86 -20.01
N ALA A 244 -8.64 -16.31 -19.62
CA ALA A 244 -8.36 -16.74 -18.24
C ALA A 244 -8.59 -15.61 -17.23
N MET A 245 -8.18 -14.37 -17.56
CA MET A 245 -8.40 -13.21 -16.70
C MET A 245 -9.88 -12.84 -16.55
N ARG A 246 -10.67 -12.93 -17.62
CA ARG A 246 -12.12 -12.71 -17.56
C ARG A 246 -12.80 -13.73 -16.63
N VAL A 247 -12.45 -15.01 -16.75
CA VAL A 247 -12.98 -16.07 -15.86
C VAL A 247 -12.59 -15.78 -14.41
N LYS A 248 -11.32 -15.43 -14.15
CA LYS A 248 -10.81 -15.14 -12.81
C LYS A 248 -11.47 -13.89 -12.19
N ARG A 249 -11.75 -12.86 -13.01
CA ARG A 249 -12.51 -11.69 -12.59
C ARG A 249 -13.93 -12.05 -12.16
N ARG A 250 -14.59 -12.91 -12.92
CA ARG A 250 -15.94 -13.42 -12.58
C ARG A 250 -15.92 -14.23 -11.29
N GLN A 251 -14.98 -15.17 -11.14
CA GLN A 251 -14.82 -15.97 -9.92
C GLN A 251 -14.62 -15.09 -8.67
N ARG A 252 -13.78 -14.05 -8.76
CA ARG A 252 -13.59 -13.11 -7.64
C ARG A 252 -14.88 -12.36 -7.29
N ALA A 253 -15.68 -11.98 -8.28
CA ALA A 253 -16.95 -11.33 -8.03
C ALA A 253 -17.94 -12.29 -7.35
N GLU A 254 -17.98 -13.56 -7.80
CA GLU A 254 -18.79 -14.61 -7.19
C GLU A 254 -18.36 -14.92 -5.75
N GLU A 255 -17.02 -15.02 -5.50
CA GLU A 255 -16.46 -15.18 -4.14
C GLU A 255 -16.84 -14.03 -3.21
N GLN A 256 -16.84 -12.80 -3.70
CA GLN A 256 -17.25 -11.63 -2.92
C GLN A 256 -18.74 -11.65 -2.63
N ALA A 257 -19.57 -12.04 -3.61
CA ALA A 257 -21.00 -12.18 -3.44
C ALA A 257 -21.36 -13.26 -2.40
N MET A 258 -20.66 -14.40 -2.42
CA MET A 258 -20.87 -15.47 -1.44
C MET A 258 -20.50 -15.08 0.00
N LYS A 259 -19.66 -14.06 0.19
CA LYS A 259 -19.32 -13.53 1.53
C LYS A 259 -20.38 -12.58 2.10
N LEU A 260 -21.30 -12.06 1.27
CA LEU A 260 -22.31 -11.11 1.70
C LEU A 260 -23.28 -11.68 2.73
N PRO A 261 -23.85 -12.90 2.56
CA PRO A 261 -24.75 -13.48 3.56
C PRO A 261 -24.12 -13.59 4.94
N VAL A 262 -22.85 -14.03 5.01
CA VAL A 262 -22.13 -14.19 6.27
C VAL A 262 -21.87 -12.82 6.92
N LYS A 263 -21.55 -11.78 6.13
CA LYS A 263 -21.35 -10.42 6.64
C LYS A 263 -22.63 -9.79 7.19
N VAL A 264 -23.79 -10.15 6.64
CA VAL A 264 -25.08 -9.67 7.13
C VAL A 264 -25.55 -10.47 8.36
N LEU A 265 -25.24 -11.77 8.40
CA LEU A 265 -25.62 -12.64 9.51
C LEU A 265 -24.96 -12.20 10.84
N PHE A 266 -23.73 -11.74 10.80
CA PHE A 266 -22.97 -11.33 12.00
C PHE A 266 -23.64 -10.16 12.77
N PRO A 267 -23.94 -9.00 12.16
CA PRO A 267 -24.69 -7.94 12.82
C PRO A 267 -26.10 -8.38 13.25
N LEU A 268 -26.78 -9.15 12.41
CA LEU A 268 -28.11 -9.63 12.70
C LEU A 268 -28.13 -10.51 13.96
N LEU A 269 -27.18 -11.45 14.06
CA LEU A 269 -27.02 -12.28 15.26
C LEU A 269 -26.68 -11.43 16.49
N PHE A 270 -25.77 -10.46 16.35
CA PHE A 270 -25.27 -9.68 17.48
C PHE A 270 -26.29 -8.68 18.02
N PHE A 271 -27.18 -8.16 17.18
CA PHE A 271 -28.21 -7.21 17.58
C PHE A 271 -29.57 -7.87 17.90
N ILE A 272 -29.99 -8.85 17.11
CA ILE A 272 -31.31 -9.46 17.30
C ILE A 272 -31.28 -10.48 18.43
N PHE A 273 -30.21 -11.27 18.56
CA PHE A 273 -30.14 -12.31 19.60
C PHE A 273 -30.27 -11.75 21.03
N PRO A 274 -29.52 -10.69 21.46
CA PRO A 274 -29.71 -10.12 22.80
C PRO A 274 -31.11 -9.57 23.04
N VAL A 275 -31.70 -8.90 22.04
CA VAL A 275 -33.04 -8.35 22.15
C VAL A 275 -34.07 -9.45 22.35
N LEU A 276 -33.98 -10.52 21.55
CA LEU A 276 -34.87 -11.67 21.65
C LEU A 276 -34.69 -12.40 22.98
N PHE A 277 -33.48 -12.51 23.46
CA PHE A 277 -33.14 -13.11 24.76
C PHE A 277 -33.74 -12.31 25.91
N ILE A 278 -33.65 -10.99 25.90
CA ILE A 278 -34.24 -10.09 26.88
C ILE A 278 -35.77 -10.15 26.81
N ALA A 279 -36.35 -10.18 25.62
CA ALA A 279 -37.80 -10.23 25.44
C ALA A 279 -38.39 -11.54 25.98
N ILE A 280 -37.74 -12.68 25.81
CA ILE A 280 -38.23 -14.00 26.26
C ILE A 280 -37.92 -14.23 27.73
N LEU A 281 -36.70 -13.96 28.17
CA LEU A 281 -36.29 -14.21 29.56
C LEU A 281 -36.66 -13.09 30.54
N GLY A 282 -36.85 -11.88 30.05
CA GLY A 282 -37.21 -10.72 30.88
C GLY A 282 -38.44 -10.99 31.76
N PRO A 283 -39.58 -11.41 31.24
CA PRO A 283 -40.76 -11.72 32.02
C PRO A 283 -40.52 -12.85 33.04
N ALA A 284 -39.79 -13.89 32.65
CA ALA A 284 -39.48 -15.02 33.51
C ALA A 284 -38.59 -14.57 34.70
N VAL A 285 -37.59 -13.77 34.50
CA VAL A 285 -36.71 -13.22 35.54
C VAL A 285 -37.47 -12.31 36.47
N ILE A 286 -38.35 -11.43 35.94
CA ILE A 286 -39.18 -10.52 36.76
C ILE A 286 -40.12 -11.31 37.63
N ASN A 287 -40.82 -12.33 37.10
CA ASN A 287 -41.75 -13.17 37.86
C ASN A 287 -41.03 -13.99 38.94
N THR A 288 -39.85 -14.52 38.64
CA THR A 288 -39.04 -15.26 39.61
C THR A 288 -38.57 -14.37 40.76
N LEU A 289 -38.08 -13.18 40.44
CA LEU A 289 -37.66 -12.19 41.43
C LEU A 289 -38.84 -11.72 42.29
N ALA A 290 -40.01 -11.50 41.74
CA ALA A 290 -41.23 -11.14 42.45
C ALA A 290 -41.67 -12.25 43.44
N THR A 291 -41.56 -13.51 43.04
CA THR A 291 -41.87 -14.66 43.88
C THR A 291 -40.88 -14.85 45.03
N LEU A 292 -39.58 -14.61 44.76
CA LEU A 292 -38.52 -14.70 45.79
C LEU A 292 -38.54 -13.55 46.75
N SER A 293 -39.00 -12.35 46.35
CA SER A 293 -39.09 -11.17 47.20
C SER A 293 -40.35 -11.12 48.08
N GLY A 294 -41.16 -12.16 48.06
CA GLY A 294 -42.31 -12.31 48.97
C GLY A 294 -43.49 -11.35 48.75
N ARG A 295 -43.64 -10.82 47.56
CA ARG A 295 -44.78 -10.01 47.13
C ARG A 295 -45.56 -10.69 46.03
#